data_607c47768e39122f6cda766b8d8e79c1
#
_entry.id   607c47768e39122f6cda766b8d8e79c1
#
_cell.length_a   1.000
_cell.length_b   1.000
_cell.length_c   1.000
_cell.angle_alpha   90.00
_cell.angle_beta   90.00
_cell.angle_gamma   90.00
#
_symmetry.space_group_name_H-M   'P 1'
#
loop_
_entity.id
_entity.type
_entity.pdbx_description
1 polymer ?
#
loop_
_entity_poly.entity_id
_entity_poly.type
_entity_poly.pdbx_seq_one_letter_code
_entity_poly.pdbx_strand_id
1 'polypeptide(L)'
;LADHNKQLEAFLNRCRERGVKLNRSKMRVNTTNVKFMGMLLTDKGLLPDDSKVAAIRDMAPPADKAAIMRLIGMSQFLARFLPRLSDVLHPLRELLKDGNEFVWHDNYQGKAFRELKELLCSAPVLQYYDPRKPAVIETDSSQFGVGCCLFQDDKPISLASRALTDNQTRWSNIEREAWAV
;
A
#
# COMPACT_ATOMS: atom_id res chain seq x y z
N LEU A 1 -12.41 4.21 28.31
CA LEU A 1 -13.16 5.47 28.11
C LEU A 1 -12.62 6.61 28.99
N ALA A 2 -12.39 6.39 30.29
CA ALA A 2 -11.88 7.44 31.19
C ALA A 2 -10.56 8.05 30.71
N ASP A 3 -9.57 7.22 30.34
CA ASP A 3 -8.27 7.70 29.84
C ASP A 3 -8.40 8.40 28.49
N HIS A 4 -9.25 7.89 27.59
CA HIS A 4 -9.56 8.55 26.33
C HIS A 4 -10.12 9.95 26.54
N ASN A 5 -11.10 10.10 27.42
CA ASN A 5 -11.73 11.39 27.71
C ASN A 5 -10.74 12.37 28.32
N LYS A 6 -9.89 11.91 29.25
CA LYS A 6 -8.83 12.72 29.83
C LYS A 6 -7.82 13.24 28.77
N GLN A 7 -7.39 12.36 27.87
CA GLN A 7 -6.50 12.72 26.77
C GLN A 7 -7.17 13.68 25.78
N LEU A 8 -8.43 13.46 25.44
CA LEU A 8 -9.21 14.34 24.58
C LEU A 8 -9.37 15.72 25.18
N GLU A 9 -9.70 15.82 26.48
CA GLU A 9 -9.80 17.09 27.19
C GLU A 9 -8.46 17.86 27.20
N ALA A 10 -7.35 17.15 27.50
CA ALA A 10 -6.02 17.73 27.46
C ALA A 10 -5.66 18.26 26.06
N PHE A 11 -5.98 17.50 25.02
CA PHE A 11 -5.78 17.90 23.62
C PHE A 11 -6.62 19.14 23.25
N LEU A 12 -7.90 19.16 23.59
CA LEU A 12 -8.78 20.29 23.30
C LEU A 12 -8.35 21.56 24.03
N ASN A 13 -7.90 21.44 25.31
CA ASN A 13 -7.35 22.56 26.07
C ASN A 13 -6.06 23.09 25.42
N ARG A 14 -5.18 22.18 24.96
CA ARG A 14 -3.97 22.58 24.24
C ARG A 14 -4.26 23.29 22.92
N CYS A 15 -5.28 22.83 22.19
CA CYS A 15 -5.74 23.52 20.97
C CYS A 15 -6.23 24.94 21.28
N ARG A 16 -6.99 25.12 22.38
CA ARG A 16 -7.48 26.43 22.82
C ARG A 16 -6.34 27.36 23.20
N GLU A 17 -5.38 26.91 24.00
CA GLU A 17 -4.18 27.66 24.39
C GLU A 17 -3.35 28.14 23.20
N ARG A 18 -3.28 27.30 22.15
CA ARG A 18 -2.48 27.56 20.94
C ARG A 18 -3.25 28.22 19.80
N GLY A 19 -4.52 28.57 20.01
CA GLY A 19 -5.36 29.23 19.01
C GLY A 19 -5.71 28.31 17.81
N VAL A 20 -5.58 26.98 17.94
CA VAL A 20 -5.91 26.01 16.88
C VAL A 20 -7.43 25.86 16.79
N LYS A 21 -7.99 26.19 15.62
CA LYS A 21 -9.41 26.00 15.34
C LYS A 21 -9.66 24.62 14.73
N LEU A 22 -10.49 23.83 15.39
CA LEU A 22 -10.90 22.52 14.94
C LEU A 22 -12.21 22.58 14.15
N ASN A 23 -12.31 21.78 13.08
CA ASN A 23 -13.55 21.67 12.32
C ASN A 23 -14.45 20.60 12.94
N ARG A 24 -15.53 21.02 13.59
CA ARG A 24 -16.50 20.13 14.28
C ARG A 24 -17.08 19.07 13.36
N SER A 25 -17.39 19.38 12.10
CA SER A 25 -18.00 18.42 11.16
C SER A 25 -17.03 17.29 10.74
N LYS A 26 -15.72 17.51 10.88
CA LYS A 26 -14.65 16.52 10.58
C LYS A 26 -14.20 15.75 11.82
N MET A 27 -14.65 16.13 13.02
CA MET A 27 -14.27 15.43 14.25
C MET A 27 -14.95 14.07 14.30
N ARG A 28 -14.16 13.05 14.63
CA ARG A 28 -14.63 11.70 14.96
C ARG A 28 -14.08 11.34 16.33
N VAL A 29 -14.93 11.18 17.30
CA VAL A 29 -14.58 10.91 18.69
C VAL A 29 -15.23 9.63 19.14
N ASN A 30 -14.49 8.79 19.86
CA ASN A 30 -14.96 7.54 20.43
C ASN A 30 -15.62 6.62 19.37
N THR A 31 -14.92 6.41 18.26
CA THR A 31 -15.35 5.52 17.18
C THR A 31 -14.42 4.31 17.11
N THR A 32 -14.97 3.15 16.77
CA THR A 32 -14.19 1.91 16.58
C THR A 32 -13.45 1.88 15.25
N ASN A 33 -13.90 2.68 14.28
CA ASN A 33 -13.33 2.74 12.93
C ASN A 33 -13.12 4.19 12.51
N VAL A 34 -11.91 4.51 12.05
CA VAL A 34 -11.55 5.86 11.58
C VAL A 34 -10.88 5.77 10.22
N LYS A 35 -11.43 6.48 9.23
CA LYS A 35 -10.73 6.71 7.96
C LYS A 35 -9.65 7.78 8.17
N PHE A 36 -8.40 7.40 7.93
CA PHE A 36 -7.26 8.28 8.08
C PHE A 36 -6.24 8.04 6.97
N MET A 37 -5.89 9.07 6.22
CA MET A 37 -4.89 9.03 5.14
C MET A 37 -5.11 7.86 4.15
N GLY A 38 -6.38 7.62 3.74
CA GLY A 38 -6.74 6.55 2.80
C GLY A 38 -6.66 5.13 3.34
N MET A 39 -6.60 4.99 4.65
CA MET A 39 -6.65 3.74 5.39
C MET A 39 -7.86 3.74 6.33
N LEU A 40 -8.35 2.57 6.64
CA LEU A 40 -9.33 2.35 7.69
C LEU A 40 -8.61 1.78 8.92
N LEU A 41 -8.56 2.58 9.99
CA LEU A 41 -8.05 2.16 11.29
C LEU A 41 -9.19 1.48 12.04
N THR A 42 -8.97 0.26 12.51
CA THR A 42 -9.96 -0.53 13.26
C THR A 42 -9.36 -1.07 14.56
N ASP A 43 -10.17 -1.64 15.42
CA ASP A 43 -9.70 -2.36 16.62
C ASP A 43 -8.89 -3.63 16.27
N LYS A 44 -9.04 -4.15 15.04
CA LYS A 44 -8.34 -5.34 14.54
C LYS A 44 -7.05 -5.04 13.78
N GLY A 45 -6.83 -3.78 13.44
CA GLY A 45 -5.66 -3.35 12.65
C GLY A 45 -6.01 -2.36 11.53
N LEU A 46 -5.11 -2.27 10.57
CA LEU A 46 -5.20 -1.36 9.43
C LEU A 46 -5.71 -2.10 8.19
N LEU A 47 -6.66 -1.49 7.51
CA LEU A 47 -7.21 -1.95 6.23
C LEU A 47 -7.05 -0.84 5.18
N PRO A 48 -6.99 -1.16 3.89
CA PRO A 48 -7.14 -0.15 2.86
C PRO A 48 -8.55 0.47 2.91
N ASP A 49 -8.69 1.75 2.57
CA ASP A 49 -10.03 2.38 2.46
C ASP A 49 -10.79 1.75 1.28
N ASP A 50 -11.97 1.20 1.55
CA ASP A 50 -12.82 0.54 0.55
C ASP A 50 -13.08 1.41 -0.69
N SER A 51 -13.18 2.73 -0.53
CA SER A 51 -13.37 3.64 -1.66
C SER A 51 -12.16 3.67 -2.61
N LYS A 52 -10.95 3.43 -2.08
CA LYS A 52 -9.72 3.36 -2.87
C LYS A 52 -9.59 2.02 -3.58
N VAL A 53 -9.96 0.95 -2.89
CA VAL A 53 -10.01 -0.40 -3.48
C VAL A 53 -11.06 -0.45 -4.59
N ALA A 54 -12.27 0.07 -4.34
CA ALA A 54 -13.36 0.12 -5.32
C ALA A 54 -12.96 0.91 -6.57
N ALA A 55 -12.25 2.03 -6.42
CA ALA A 55 -11.80 2.83 -7.56
C ALA A 55 -10.91 2.05 -8.54
N ILE A 56 -10.09 1.10 -8.05
CA ILE A 56 -9.27 0.23 -8.92
C ILE A 56 -10.07 -1.00 -9.36
N ARG A 57 -10.83 -1.63 -8.46
CA ARG A 57 -11.63 -2.81 -8.76
C ARG A 57 -12.61 -2.56 -9.90
N ASP A 58 -13.29 -1.41 -9.88
CA ASP A 58 -14.34 -1.07 -10.82
C ASP A 58 -13.80 -0.34 -12.07
N MET A 59 -12.47 -0.12 -12.14
CA MET A 59 -11.81 0.52 -13.28
C MET A 59 -11.85 -0.38 -14.52
N ALA A 60 -12.17 0.21 -15.69
CA ALA A 60 -11.98 -0.44 -16.98
C ALA A 60 -10.48 -0.61 -17.31
N PRO A 61 -10.10 -1.54 -18.20
CA PRO A 61 -8.72 -1.65 -18.65
C PRO A 61 -8.20 -0.29 -19.16
N PRO A 62 -6.95 0.08 -18.79
CA PRO A 62 -6.35 1.32 -19.25
C PRO A 62 -6.27 1.40 -20.78
N ALA A 63 -6.67 2.53 -21.36
CA ALA A 63 -6.68 2.75 -22.81
C ALA A 63 -5.47 3.54 -23.32
N ASP A 64 -4.65 4.11 -22.42
CA ASP A 64 -3.49 4.94 -22.76
C ASP A 64 -2.43 4.93 -21.62
N LYS A 65 -1.25 5.49 -21.93
CA LYS A 65 -0.15 5.62 -20.97
C LYS A 65 -0.54 6.45 -19.73
N ALA A 66 -1.38 7.47 -19.88
CA ALA A 66 -1.81 8.31 -18.77
C ALA A 66 -2.72 7.53 -17.79
N ALA A 67 -3.60 6.67 -18.32
CA ALA A 67 -4.41 5.76 -17.50
C ALA A 67 -3.55 4.74 -16.75
N ILE A 68 -2.49 4.21 -17.38
CA ILE A 68 -1.51 3.32 -16.70
C ILE A 68 -0.80 4.08 -15.58
N MET A 69 -0.31 5.29 -15.81
CA MET A 69 0.36 6.08 -14.77
C MET A 69 -0.57 6.33 -13.56
N ARG A 70 -1.84 6.65 -13.82
CA ARG A 70 -2.84 6.81 -12.76
C ARG A 70 -3.06 5.51 -11.98
N LEU A 71 -3.22 4.39 -12.68
CA LEU A 71 -3.40 3.08 -12.06
C LEU A 71 -2.20 2.71 -11.17
N ILE A 72 -0.97 2.89 -11.67
CA ILE A 72 0.27 2.64 -10.91
C ILE A 72 0.32 3.54 -9.66
N GLY A 73 0.04 4.85 -9.81
CA GLY A 73 0.02 5.78 -8.69
C GLY A 73 -1.01 5.41 -7.61
N MET A 74 -2.22 5.00 -8.02
CA MET A 74 -3.24 4.52 -7.09
C MET A 74 -2.82 3.23 -6.38
N SER A 75 -2.19 2.31 -7.10
CA SER A 75 -1.70 1.05 -6.54
C SER A 75 -0.53 1.25 -5.57
N GLN A 76 0.40 2.17 -5.89
CA GLN A 76 1.51 2.53 -5.02
C GLN A 76 1.06 3.15 -3.70
N PHE A 77 -0.04 3.90 -3.71
CA PHE A 77 -0.65 4.42 -2.49
C PHE A 77 -1.10 3.29 -1.52
N LEU A 78 -1.49 2.14 -2.08
CA LEU A 78 -1.93 0.96 -1.35
C LEU A 78 -0.81 -0.09 -1.16
N ALA A 79 0.42 0.22 -1.60
CA ALA A 79 1.53 -0.74 -1.65
C ALA A 79 1.80 -1.48 -0.33
N ARG A 80 1.60 -0.79 0.81
CA ARG A 80 1.80 -1.40 2.13
C ARG A 80 0.89 -2.60 2.44
N PHE A 81 -0.18 -2.79 1.66
CA PHE A 81 -1.12 -3.90 1.78
C PHE A 81 -0.92 -4.97 0.70
N LEU A 82 -0.04 -4.73 -0.29
CA LEU A 82 0.04 -5.52 -1.50
C LEU A 82 1.41 -6.21 -1.60
N PRO A 83 1.47 -7.52 -1.35
CA PRO A 83 2.70 -8.27 -1.53
C PRO A 83 3.11 -8.27 -3.00
N ARG A 84 4.41 -8.24 -3.28
CA ARG A 84 5.00 -8.36 -4.63
C ARG A 84 4.39 -7.41 -5.68
N LEU A 85 3.90 -6.24 -5.25
CA LEU A 85 3.26 -5.26 -6.14
C LEU A 85 4.16 -4.87 -7.33
N SER A 86 5.48 -4.86 -7.13
CA SER A 86 6.44 -4.53 -8.19
C SER A 86 6.38 -5.50 -9.35
N ASP A 87 6.23 -6.80 -9.08
CA ASP A 87 6.13 -7.85 -10.10
C ASP A 87 4.80 -7.75 -10.86
N VAL A 88 3.71 -7.61 -10.12
CA VAL A 88 2.37 -7.46 -10.70
C VAL A 88 2.28 -6.25 -11.61
N LEU A 89 2.94 -5.14 -11.25
CA LEU A 89 2.94 -3.92 -12.06
C LEU A 89 3.97 -3.93 -13.20
N HIS A 90 4.89 -4.91 -13.25
CA HIS A 90 5.94 -4.94 -14.27
C HIS A 90 5.40 -4.90 -15.70
N PRO A 91 4.43 -5.75 -16.13
CA PRO A 91 3.88 -5.71 -17.49
C PRO A 91 3.23 -4.37 -17.85
N LEU A 92 2.69 -3.66 -16.87
CA LEU A 92 2.07 -2.35 -17.08
C LEU A 92 3.14 -1.25 -17.21
N ARG A 93 4.23 -1.34 -16.44
CA ARG A 93 5.36 -0.40 -16.55
C ARG A 93 6.08 -0.49 -17.88
N GLU A 94 6.14 -1.67 -18.49
CA GLU A 94 6.72 -1.87 -19.82
C GLU A 94 6.08 -0.96 -20.89
N LEU A 95 4.75 -0.72 -20.79
CA LEU A 95 4.05 0.18 -21.69
C LEU A 95 4.44 1.67 -21.51
N LEU A 96 5.04 2.02 -20.36
CA LEU A 96 5.46 3.40 -20.08
C LEU A 96 6.89 3.70 -20.55
N LYS A 97 7.69 2.68 -20.90
CA LYS A 97 9.07 2.87 -21.36
C LYS A 97 9.09 3.77 -22.60
N ASP A 98 10.13 4.61 -22.68
CA ASP A 98 10.33 5.47 -23.83
C ASP A 98 10.56 4.64 -25.09
N GLY A 99 9.97 5.09 -26.20
CA GLY A 99 10.03 4.38 -27.47
C GLY A 99 9.03 3.23 -27.64
N ASN A 100 8.36 2.75 -26.58
CA ASN A 100 7.32 1.74 -26.70
C ASN A 100 6.00 2.36 -27.15
N GLU A 101 5.38 1.79 -28.19
CA GLU A 101 3.99 2.07 -28.53
C GLU A 101 3.05 1.49 -27.48
N PHE A 102 1.91 2.13 -27.29
CA PHE A 102 0.88 1.59 -26.40
C PHE A 102 0.11 0.49 -27.11
N VAL A 103 0.49 -0.77 -26.84
CA VAL A 103 -0.20 -1.97 -27.34
C VAL A 103 -0.64 -2.81 -26.15
N TRP A 104 -1.94 -2.92 -25.96
CA TRP A 104 -2.52 -3.71 -24.87
C TRP A 104 -2.74 -5.15 -25.30
N HIS A 105 -2.06 -6.11 -24.66
CA HIS A 105 -2.24 -7.52 -24.84
C HIS A 105 -2.96 -8.13 -23.63
N ASP A 106 -4.14 -8.72 -23.86
CA ASP A 106 -4.97 -9.24 -22.75
C ASP A 106 -4.30 -10.38 -21.99
N ASN A 107 -3.49 -11.21 -22.67
CA ASN A 107 -2.75 -12.31 -22.06
C ASN A 107 -1.53 -11.85 -21.23
N TYR A 108 -1.11 -10.59 -21.34
CA TYR A 108 0.05 -10.06 -20.62
C TYR A 108 -0.35 -8.89 -19.69
N GLN A 109 -0.69 -7.73 -20.24
CA GLN A 109 -1.12 -6.58 -19.43
C GLN A 109 -2.50 -6.81 -18.80
N GLY A 110 -3.43 -7.45 -19.54
CA GLY A 110 -4.75 -7.77 -19.03
C GLY A 110 -4.70 -8.76 -17.87
N LYS A 111 -3.79 -9.77 -17.95
CA LYS A 111 -3.53 -10.68 -16.83
C LYS A 111 -3.00 -9.93 -15.60
N ALA A 112 -1.99 -9.08 -15.76
CA ALA A 112 -1.43 -8.27 -14.67
C ALA A 112 -2.48 -7.33 -14.04
N PHE A 113 -3.35 -6.75 -14.86
CA PHE A 113 -4.43 -5.89 -14.37
C PHE A 113 -5.48 -6.66 -13.55
N ARG A 114 -5.85 -7.88 -13.95
CA ARG A 114 -6.74 -8.78 -13.19
C ARG A 114 -6.09 -9.20 -11.88
N GLU A 115 -4.83 -9.64 -11.93
CA GLU A 115 -4.06 -10.02 -10.75
C GLU A 115 -3.95 -8.87 -9.73
N LEU A 116 -3.73 -7.64 -10.19
CA LEU A 116 -3.74 -6.46 -9.33
C LEU A 116 -5.09 -6.28 -8.62
N LYS A 117 -6.21 -6.46 -9.33
CA LYS A 117 -7.55 -6.35 -8.73
C LYS A 117 -7.79 -7.45 -7.68
N GLU A 118 -7.38 -8.69 -7.96
CA GLU A 118 -7.48 -9.81 -7.03
C GLU A 118 -6.64 -9.57 -5.78
N LEU A 119 -5.40 -9.09 -5.96
CA LEU A 119 -4.49 -8.76 -4.87
C LEU A 119 -5.08 -7.67 -3.95
N LEU A 120 -5.72 -6.66 -4.52
CA LEU A 120 -6.41 -5.61 -3.76
C LEU A 120 -7.63 -6.13 -2.98
N CYS A 121 -8.40 -7.03 -3.58
CA CYS A 121 -9.57 -7.64 -2.93
C CYS A 121 -9.17 -8.60 -1.79
N SER A 122 -7.98 -9.17 -1.85
CA SER A 122 -7.43 -10.10 -0.85
C SER A 122 -6.45 -9.45 0.12
N ALA A 123 -6.35 -8.12 0.13
CA ALA A 123 -5.42 -7.38 0.97
C ALA A 123 -5.55 -7.77 2.46
N PRO A 124 -4.45 -8.12 3.14
CA PRO A 124 -4.49 -8.53 4.54
C PRO A 124 -4.82 -7.38 5.47
N VAL A 125 -5.35 -7.70 6.64
CA VAL A 125 -5.41 -6.76 7.76
C VAL A 125 -4.01 -6.63 8.35
N LEU A 126 -3.43 -5.44 8.29
CA LEU A 126 -2.13 -5.16 8.89
C LEU A 126 -2.30 -4.88 10.38
N GLN A 127 -1.44 -5.48 11.20
CA GLN A 127 -1.44 -5.22 12.64
C GLN A 127 -0.80 -3.87 12.96
N TYR A 128 -1.11 -3.33 14.13
CA TYR A 128 -0.38 -2.17 14.66
C TYR A 128 0.98 -2.60 15.19
N TYR A 129 2.00 -1.79 14.91
CA TYR A 129 3.34 -2.01 15.45
C TYR A 129 3.37 -1.81 16.96
N ASP A 130 3.87 -2.78 17.71
CA ASP A 130 4.12 -2.67 19.16
C ASP A 130 5.63 -2.59 19.40
N PRO A 131 6.18 -1.44 19.86
CA PRO A 131 7.62 -1.27 20.07
C PRO A 131 8.20 -2.16 21.19
N ARG A 132 7.35 -2.82 21.98
CA ARG A 132 7.76 -3.74 23.06
C ARG A 132 7.98 -5.16 22.59
N LYS A 133 7.59 -5.48 21.33
CA LYS A 133 7.70 -6.82 20.76
C LYS A 133 8.83 -6.90 19.76
N PRO A 134 9.48 -8.07 19.64
CA PRO A 134 10.42 -8.29 18.57
C PRO A 134 9.74 -8.17 17.20
N ALA A 135 10.48 -7.68 16.24
CA ALA A 135 10.03 -7.58 14.86
C ALA A 135 10.92 -8.45 13.97
N VAL A 136 10.31 -9.09 12.98
CA VAL A 136 11.00 -9.90 11.97
C VAL A 136 10.76 -9.25 10.63
N ILE A 137 11.81 -9.08 9.83
CA ILE A 137 11.73 -8.65 8.44
C ILE A 137 12.06 -9.87 7.59
N GLU A 138 11.11 -10.23 6.73
CA GLU A 138 11.34 -11.21 5.67
C GLU A 138 11.51 -10.47 4.36
N THR A 139 12.55 -10.84 3.61
CA THR A 139 12.86 -10.26 2.31
C THR A 139 12.88 -11.35 1.25
N ASP A 140 12.52 -10.99 0.03
CA ASP A 140 12.49 -11.88 -1.12
C ASP A 140 12.81 -11.10 -2.39
N SER A 141 13.40 -11.75 -3.37
CA SER A 141 13.68 -11.17 -4.66
C SER A 141 13.08 -11.96 -5.81
N SER A 142 12.58 -11.25 -6.80
CA SER A 142 12.16 -11.80 -8.07
C SER A 142 13.08 -11.32 -9.21
N GLN A 143 12.77 -11.70 -10.43
CA GLN A 143 13.46 -11.16 -11.61
C GLN A 143 13.22 -9.65 -11.80
N PHE A 144 12.09 -9.11 -11.35
CA PHE A 144 11.66 -7.74 -11.65
C PHE A 144 11.54 -6.85 -10.43
N GLY A 145 11.63 -7.40 -9.22
CA GLY A 145 11.45 -6.63 -8.01
C GLY A 145 12.04 -7.30 -6.78
N VAL A 146 12.18 -6.49 -5.74
CA VAL A 146 12.44 -6.96 -4.38
C VAL A 146 11.26 -6.62 -3.51
N GLY A 147 10.98 -7.46 -2.53
CA GLY A 147 9.90 -7.30 -1.59
C GLY A 147 10.32 -7.54 -0.16
N CYS A 148 9.64 -6.93 0.77
CA CYS A 148 9.80 -7.26 2.18
C CYS A 148 8.47 -7.20 2.92
N CYS A 149 8.39 -7.95 4.00
CA CYS A 149 7.29 -7.90 4.95
C CYS A 149 7.86 -7.78 6.37
N LEU A 150 7.32 -6.83 7.11
CA LEU A 150 7.57 -6.67 8.54
C LEU A 150 6.49 -7.42 9.30
N PHE A 151 6.90 -8.32 10.20
CA PHE A 151 6.03 -9.13 11.05
C PHE A 151 6.26 -8.86 12.54
N GLN A 152 5.21 -9.07 13.32
CA GLN A 152 5.25 -9.29 14.77
C GLN A 152 4.23 -10.37 15.12
N ASP A 153 4.60 -11.36 15.93
CA ASP A 153 3.74 -12.48 16.31
C ASP A 153 3.10 -13.16 15.06
N ASP A 154 3.89 -13.41 14.03
CA ASP A 154 3.48 -14.01 12.75
C ASP A 154 2.36 -13.25 12.01
N LYS A 155 2.16 -11.98 12.34
CA LYS A 155 1.17 -11.11 11.69
C LYS A 155 1.84 -9.97 10.94
N PRO A 156 1.40 -9.67 9.71
CA PRO A 156 1.99 -8.61 8.91
C PRO A 156 1.67 -7.23 9.50
N ILE A 157 2.68 -6.39 9.59
CA ILE A 157 2.59 -4.99 10.00
C ILE A 157 2.63 -4.06 8.78
N SER A 158 3.50 -4.37 7.83
CA SER A 158 3.67 -3.60 6.61
C SER A 158 4.35 -4.42 5.55
N LEU A 159 3.93 -4.23 4.31
CA LEU A 159 4.59 -4.77 3.14
C LEU A 159 5.25 -3.63 2.38
N ALA A 160 6.35 -3.94 1.70
CA ALA A 160 6.96 -3.03 0.75
C ALA A 160 7.49 -3.81 -0.45
N SER A 161 7.54 -3.16 -1.60
CA SER A 161 8.18 -3.72 -2.77
C SER A 161 8.78 -2.61 -3.63
N ARG A 162 9.88 -2.95 -4.32
CA ARG A 162 10.57 -2.03 -5.22
C ARG A 162 10.90 -2.74 -6.52
N ALA A 163 10.58 -2.10 -7.64
CA ALA A 163 10.99 -2.60 -8.95
C ALA A 163 12.50 -2.47 -9.14
N LEU A 164 13.11 -3.48 -9.73
CA LEU A 164 14.49 -3.44 -10.17
C LEU A 164 14.64 -2.56 -11.42
N THR A 165 15.77 -1.91 -11.54
CA THR A 165 16.18 -1.22 -12.78
C THR A 165 16.56 -2.25 -13.84
N ASP A 166 16.60 -1.87 -15.13
CA ASP A 166 16.98 -2.76 -16.21
C ASP A 166 18.40 -3.39 -16.02
N ASN A 167 19.31 -2.69 -15.36
CA ASN A 167 20.61 -3.25 -15.00
C ASN A 167 20.49 -4.30 -13.89
N GLN A 168 19.69 -4.04 -12.86
CA GLN A 168 19.49 -4.94 -11.73
C GLN A 168 18.72 -6.21 -12.12
N THR A 169 17.85 -6.17 -13.12
CA THR A 169 17.16 -7.36 -13.62
C THR A 169 18.11 -8.39 -14.25
N ARG A 170 19.33 -7.98 -14.61
CA ARG A 170 20.39 -8.85 -15.14
C ARG A 170 21.30 -9.44 -14.06
N TRP A 171 21.14 -9.04 -12.82
CA TRP A 171 21.90 -9.58 -11.69
C TRP A 171 21.59 -11.05 -11.45
N SER A 172 22.55 -11.76 -10.90
CA SER A 172 22.33 -13.12 -10.43
C SER A 172 21.29 -13.16 -9.29
N ASN A 173 20.75 -14.33 -9.00
CA ASN A 173 19.78 -14.47 -7.91
C ASN A 173 20.40 -14.03 -6.57
N ILE A 174 21.65 -14.42 -6.30
CA ILE A 174 22.38 -14.07 -5.07
C ILE A 174 22.53 -12.56 -4.91
N GLU A 175 22.85 -11.84 -5.99
CA GLU A 175 22.96 -10.38 -5.95
C GLU A 175 21.62 -9.70 -5.68
N ARG A 176 20.54 -10.22 -6.24
CA ARG A 176 19.18 -9.69 -5.98
C ARG A 176 18.72 -9.97 -4.56
N GLU A 177 18.99 -11.18 -4.03
CA GLU A 177 18.70 -11.52 -2.63
C GLU A 177 19.49 -10.64 -1.66
N ALA A 178 20.78 -10.43 -1.92
CA ALA A 178 21.60 -9.52 -1.13
C ALA A 178 21.13 -8.06 -1.19
N TRP A 179 20.56 -7.64 -2.32
CA TRP A 179 19.97 -6.31 -2.46
C TRP A 179 18.64 -6.15 -1.73
N ALA A 180 17.88 -7.24 -1.53
CA ALA A 180 16.60 -7.24 -0.83
C ALA A 180 16.74 -7.05 0.68
N VAL A 181 17.90 -7.31 1.26
CA VAL A 181 18.25 -7.13 2.68
C VAL A 181 18.73 -5.70 2.94
#